data_070bcef00b812221c3e6ba780c9575ae
#
_entry.id   070bcef00b812221c3e6ba780c9575ae
#
_cell.length_a   1.000
_cell.length_b   1.000
_cell.length_c   1.000
_cell.angle_alpha   90.00
_cell.angle_beta   90.00
_cell.angle_gamma   90.00
#
_symmetry.space_group_name_H-M   'P 1'
#
loop_
_entity.id
_entity.type
_entity.pdbx_description
1 polymer ?
#
loop_
_entity_poly.entity_id
_entity_poly.type
_entity_poly.pdbx_seq_one_letter_code
_entity_poly.pdbx_strand_id
1 'polypeptide(L)'
;MIFLDYIYNKVYAPVEDDFGFDDAGDMDELDDELQVEEGNAASGEGGDELYEHWKVQVDANQDPVRIDKYLADKMAYQSRNRIQQAADAGFIHVNGKPVKSNYKVRPNDLVTLMLDRPRHETSIKPEEIAINVVYEDDQLMVVNKEAGMVVHPGAGNFHGTLIQAVAWHLRDMPEFDANDPEVGLVHRIDKDTSGLLVVAKTPTAKTALGKQFFNKTTHRSYNALVWGNMVEDEGRIEGNIGRDPKNRLRMKVFDPDSGIGKTAVTHYKVLERFGYTTLVQCVLETGRTHQIRAHMKHIGHPLFMDETYGGTEILRGQRSSSYKAFIQNCFKLCPRQALHAKTLGFVHPTTRQQMDFDSEWPEDFRQLIEKWRGFIAGTTQDTFKNI
;
A
#
# COMPACT_ATOMS: atom_id res chain seq x y z
N MET A 1 -25.92 2.37 -1.14
CA MET A 1 -26.31 1.34 -2.12
C MET A 1 -26.29 1.91 -3.56
N ILE A 2 -27.09 2.90 -3.90
CA ILE A 2 -27.18 3.46 -5.29
C ILE A 2 -25.85 4.00 -5.83
N PHE A 3 -25.01 4.65 -5.01
CA PHE A 3 -23.72 5.20 -5.42
C PHE A 3 -22.69 4.09 -5.73
N LEU A 4 -22.63 3.06 -4.91
CA LEU A 4 -21.77 1.90 -5.14
C LEU A 4 -22.23 1.11 -6.37
N ASP A 5 -23.56 0.93 -6.54
CA ASP A 5 -24.14 0.25 -7.71
C ASP A 5 -23.89 1.03 -9.01
N TYR A 6 -23.92 2.37 -8.96
CA TYR A 6 -23.62 3.21 -10.11
C TYR A 6 -22.16 3.07 -10.57
N ILE A 7 -21.22 3.11 -9.62
CA ILE A 7 -19.79 2.93 -9.91
C ILE A 7 -19.53 1.49 -10.35
N TYR A 8 -20.14 0.51 -9.67
CA TYR A 8 -20.03 -0.90 -10.04
C TYR A 8 -20.42 -1.16 -11.49
N ASN A 9 -21.61 -0.73 -11.90
CA ASN A 9 -22.11 -0.95 -13.26
C ASN A 9 -21.33 -0.18 -14.33
N LYS A 10 -20.69 0.93 -13.99
CA LYS A 10 -19.94 1.77 -14.93
C LYS A 10 -18.46 1.40 -15.04
N VAL A 11 -17.85 0.92 -13.94
CA VAL A 11 -16.41 0.65 -13.83
C VAL A 11 -16.12 -0.85 -13.92
N TYR A 12 -17.05 -1.69 -13.46
CA TYR A 12 -16.85 -3.13 -13.28
C TYR A 12 -17.75 -4.00 -14.19
N ALA A 13 -18.38 -3.44 -15.24
CA ALA A 13 -19.09 -4.23 -16.23
C ALA A 13 -18.14 -5.27 -16.87
N PRO A 14 -18.56 -6.53 -17.08
CA PRO A 14 -17.69 -7.55 -17.64
C PRO A 14 -17.21 -7.14 -19.03
N VAL A 15 -15.90 -7.08 -19.22
CA VAL A 15 -15.25 -6.94 -20.52
C VAL A 15 -15.19 -8.33 -21.12
N GLU A 16 -15.72 -8.50 -22.33
CA GLU A 16 -15.60 -9.73 -23.09
C GLU A 16 -14.12 -10.04 -23.40
N ASP A 17 -13.79 -11.31 -23.35
CA ASP A 17 -12.44 -11.87 -23.41
C ASP A 17 -11.65 -11.43 -24.64
N ASP A 18 -10.50 -10.76 -24.42
CA ASP A 18 -9.36 -10.82 -25.33
C ASP A 18 -8.08 -10.93 -24.50
N PHE A 19 -7.44 -12.11 -24.54
CA PHE A 19 -6.29 -12.46 -23.72
C PHE A 19 -4.98 -12.09 -24.42
N GLY A 20 -4.41 -10.96 -24.05
CA GLY A 20 -2.99 -10.64 -24.26
C GLY A 20 -2.26 -10.65 -22.93
N PHE A 21 -1.44 -11.65 -22.68
CA PHE A 21 -0.52 -11.68 -21.53
C PHE A 21 0.67 -10.76 -21.81
N ASP A 22 0.60 -9.51 -21.33
CA ASP A 22 1.78 -8.65 -21.13
C ASP A 22 1.38 -7.54 -20.16
N ASP A 23 1.45 -7.77 -18.86
CA ASP A 23 1.90 -6.81 -17.86
C ASP A 23 1.91 -7.40 -16.44
N ALA A 24 3.06 -7.88 -16.01
CA ALA A 24 3.34 -8.26 -14.62
C ALA A 24 3.66 -7.03 -13.73
N GLY A 25 2.93 -5.92 -13.93
CA GLY A 25 3.28 -4.60 -13.42
C GLY A 25 2.92 -4.27 -11.96
N ASP A 26 2.11 -5.09 -11.27
CA ASP A 26 1.58 -4.69 -9.94
C ASP A 26 2.27 -5.36 -8.73
N MET A 27 3.24 -6.25 -8.93
CA MET A 27 4.08 -6.77 -7.84
C MET A 27 5.33 -5.92 -7.58
N ASP A 28 5.70 -5.00 -8.46
CA ASP A 28 6.84 -4.09 -8.28
C ASP A 28 6.66 -3.08 -7.13
N GLU A 29 5.44 -2.88 -6.63
CA GLU A 29 5.18 -1.94 -5.52
C GLU A 29 5.55 -2.49 -4.14
N LEU A 30 5.68 -3.80 -3.98
CA LEU A 30 6.15 -4.41 -2.71
C LEU A 30 7.66 -4.19 -2.50
N ASP A 31 8.43 -4.02 -3.58
CA ASP A 31 9.88 -3.84 -3.53
C ASP A 31 10.34 -2.37 -3.36
N ASP A 32 9.46 -1.38 -3.63
CA ASP A 32 9.84 0.04 -3.56
C ASP A 32 10.03 0.56 -2.13
N GLU A 33 9.49 -0.10 -1.10
CA GLU A 33 9.74 0.27 0.30
C GLU A 33 11.13 -0.14 0.81
N LEU A 34 11.85 -0.99 0.09
CA LEU A 34 13.23 -1.37 0.43
C LEU A 34 14.29 -0.32 0.04
N GLN A 35 13.89 0.81 -0.56
CA GLN A 35 14.83 1.80 -1.12
C GLN A 35 14.92 3.13 -0.36
N VAL A 36 14.32 3.31 0.80
CA VAL A 36 14.39 4.60 1.48
C VAL A 36 15.11 4.50 2.82
N GLU A 37 16.43 4.62 2.77
CA GLU A 37 17.25 5.36 3.74
C GLU A 37 18.66 5.59 3.16
N GLU A 38 18.75 6.47 2.16
CA GLU A 38 19.95 7.29 2.00
C GLU A 38 19.64 8.67 2.60
N GLY A 39 19.97 8.87 3.87
CA GLY A 39 19.87 10.20 4.46
C GLY A 39 19.74 10.22 5.97
N ASN A 40 20.62 9.53 6.69
CA ASN A 40 21.25 9.94 7.94
C ASN A 40 22.25 8.85 8.36
N ALA A 41 23.39 8.83 7.72
CA ALA A 41 24.55 8.14 8.26
C ALA A 41 25.02 8.93 9.47
N ALA A 42 24.64 8.49 10.65
CA ALA A 42 25.49 8.69 11.81
C ALA A 42 26.81 7.99 11.48
N SER A 43 27.88 8.75 11.44
CA SER A 43 29.27 8.30 11.30
C SER A 43 29.60 7.24 12.35
N GLY A 44 29.45 5.97 11.98
CA GLY A 44 30.00 4.83 12.67
C GLY A 44 31.10 4.25 11.79
N GLU A 45 32.31 4.26 12.29
CA GLU A 45 33.49 3.60 11.71
C GLU A 45 33.19 2.10 11.52
N GLY A 46 33.00 1.66 10.29
CA GLY A 46 32.84 0.26 9.93
C GLY A 46 33.21 0.10 8.47
N GLY A 47 34.31 -0.63 8.21
CA GLY A 47 34.95 -0.76 6.92
C GLY A 47 34.05 -1.32 5.81
N ASP A 48 34.57 -1.28 4.56
CA ASP A 48 34.04 -1.74 3.26
C ASP A 48 33.69 -3.25 3.23
N GLU A 49 32.88 -3.75 4.16
CA GLU A 49 32.51 -5.15 4.23
C GLU A 49 31.25 -5.39 3.39
N LEU A 50 31.41 -6.10 2.28
CA LEU A 50 30.31 -6.50 1.42
C LEU A 50 29.79 -7.88 1.82
N TYR A 51 28.47 -8.02 1.89
CA TYR A 51 27.77 -9.23 2.29
C TYR A 51 27.15 -9.92 1.06
N GLU A 52 27.26 -11.26 0.97
CA GLU A 52 26.64 -12.06 -0.09
C GLU A 52 25.11 -12.12 0.13
N HIS A 53 24.35 -11.56 -0.82
CA HIS A 53 22.89 -11.56 -0.80
C HIS A 53 22.26 -12.63 -1.69
N TRP A 54 22.90 -12.98 -2.78
CA TRP A 54 22.43 -13.98 -3.73
C TRP A 54 23.59 -14.54 -4.54
N LYS A 55 23.49 -15.83 -4.91
CA LYS A 55 24.48 -16.46 -5.78
C LYS A 55 23.87 -17.49 -6.70
N VAL A 56 24.49 -17.64 -7.87
CA VAL A 56 24.18 -18.70 -8.83
C VAL A 56 25.45 -19.15 -9.54
N GLN A 57 25.53 -20.44 -9.80
CA GLN A 57 26.53 -21.01 -10.68
C GLN A 57 25.97 -21.09 -12.10
N VAL A 58 26.70 -20.56 -13.07
CA VAL A 58 26.33 -20.59 -14.49
C VAL A 58 26.46 -22.02 -14.99
N ASP A 59 25.43 -22.51 -15.68
CA ASP A 59 25.41 -23.85 -16.25
C ASP A 59 26.61 -24.11 -17.17
N ALA A 60 27.11 -25.36 -17.17
CA ALA A 60 28.24 -25.78 -17.98
C ALA A 60 28.00 -25.65 -19.49
N ASN A 61 26.74 -25.65 -19.92
CA ASN A 61 26.31 -25.52 -21.31
C ASN A 61 25.74 -24.14 -21.66
N GLN A 62 25.92 -23.14 -20.78
CA GLN A 62 25.39 -21.80 -20.98
C GLN A 62 26.16 -21.08 -22.10
N ASP A 63 25.47 -20.64 -23.13
CA ASP A 63 26.04 -19.76 -24.15
C ASP A 63 26.43 -18.41 -23.55
N PRO A 64 27.49 -17.77 -24.01
CA PRO A 64 27.89 -16.46 -23.51
C PRO A 64 26.84 -15.40 -23.76
N VAL A 65 26.19 -14.95 -22.69
CA VAL A 65 25.15 -13.91 -22.68
C VAL A 65 25.57 -12.77 -21.72
N ARG A 66 25.14 -11.54 -21.96
CA ARG A 66 25.41 -10.43 -21.06
C ARG A 66 24.84 -10.70 -19.68
N ILE A 67 25.60 -10.37 -18.64
CA ILE A 67 25.23 -10.64 -17.24
C ILE A 67 23.92 -9.95 -16.83
N ASP A 68 23.66 -8.73 -17.36
CA ASP A 68 22.41 -8.03 -17.11
C ASP A 68 21.19 -8.77 -17.68
N LYS A 69 21.33 -9.45 -18.81
CA LYS A 69 20.27 -10.30 -19.39
C LYS A 69 20.16 -11.63 -18.65
N TYR A 70 21.29 -12.26 -18.34
CA TYR A 70 21.34 -13.53 -17.62
C TYR A 70 20.67 -13.42 -16.24
N LEU A 71 21.02 -12.36 -15.49
CA LEU A 71 20.44 -12.15 -14.16
C LEU A 71 18.95 -11.78 -14.21
N ALA A 72 18.50 -11.01 -15.21
CA ALA A 72 17.08 -10.71 -15.37
C ALA A 72 16.24 -11.96 -15.63
N ASP A 73 16.82 -13.00 -16.25
CA ASP A 73 16.17 -14.29 -16.46
C ASP A 73 16.17 -15.18 -15.19
N LYS A 74 17.23 -15.07 -14.37
CA LYS A 74 17.42 -15.92 -13.18
C LYS A 74 16.89 -15.31 -11.88
N MET A 75 16.76 -14.00 -11.81
CA MET A 75 16.27 -13.29 -10.63
C MET A 75 14.83 -12.86 -10.88
N ALA A 76 13.89 -13.63 -10.35
CA ALA A 76 12.48 -13.24 -10.36
C ALA A 76 12.33 -11.80 -9.78
N TYR A 77 11.53 -10.98 -10.45
CA TYR A 77 11.16 -9.63 -10.00
C TYR A 77 12.26 -8.54 -10.06
N GLN A 78 13.40 -8.79 -10.73
CA GLN A 78 14.43 -7.74 -10.91
C GLN A 78 14.44 -7.21 -12.34
N SER A 79 14.22 -5.90 -12.50
CA SER A 79 14.30 -5.27 -13.82
C SER A 79 15.76 -5.22 -14.31
N ARG A 80 15.96 -5.37 -15.63
CA ARG A 80 17.28 -5.29 -16.24
C ARG A 80 18.02 -3.97 -15.93
N ASN A 81 17.28 -2.87 -15.83
CA ASN A 81 17.86 -1.56 -15.48
C ASN A 81 18.45 -1.56 -14.07
N ARG A 82 17.76 -2.17 -13.11
CA ARG A 82 18.20 -2.29 -11.72
C ARG A 82 19.47 -3.15 -11.61
N ILE A 83 19.54 -4.24 -12.37
CA ILE A 83 20.74 -5.09 -12.46
C ILE A 83 21.92 -4.31 -13.05
N GLN A 84 21.69 -3.48 -14.05
CA GLN A 84 22.74 -2.61 -14.63
C GLN A 84 23.27 -1.62 -13.60
N GLN A 85 22.39 -0.97 -12.86
CA GLN A 85 22.77 -0.05 -11.78
C GLN A 85 23.58 -0.75 -10.68
N ALA A 86 23.18 -1.96 -10.26
CA ALA A 86 23.92 -2.76 -9.29
C ALA A 86 25.31 -3.16 -9.80
N ALA A 87 25.43 -3.53 -11.09
CA ALA A 87 26.73 -3.85 -11.70
C ALA A 87 27.63 -2.61 -11.80
N ASP A 88 27.07 -1.46 -12.14
CA ASP A 88 27.82 -0.20 -12.25
C ASP A 88 28.27 0.32 -10.88
N ALA A 89 27.49 0.04 -9.81
CA ALA A 89 27.85 0.29 -8.43
C ALA A 89 28.86 -0.73 -7.84
N GLY A 90 29.24 -1.76 -8.61
CA GLY A 90 30.21 -2.77 -8.16
C GLY A 90 29.64 -3.88 -7.29
N PHE A 91 28.32 -4.02 -7.18
CA PHE A 91 27.66 -5.02 -6.35
C PHE A 91 27.49 -6.40 -7.02
N ILE A 92 27.72 -6.52 -8.33
CA ILE A 92 27.69 -7.80 -9.02
C ILE A 92 29.11 -8.32 -9.22
N HIS A 93 29.38 -9.48 -8.64
CA HIS A 93 30.68 -10.13 -8.72
C HIS A 93 30.59 -11.41 -9.53
N VAL A 94 31.65 -11.72 -10.26
CA VAL A 94 31.87 -13.02 -10.91
C VAL A 94 33.19 -13.59 -10.43
N ASN A 95 33.14 -14.79 -9.88
CA ASN A 95 34.31 -15.47 -9.29
C ASN A 95 35.05 -14.57 -8.28
N GLY A 96 34.26 -13.84 -7.45
CA GLY A 96 34.76 -12.96 -6.40
C GLY A 96 35.26 -11.58 -6.87
N LYS A 97 35.07 -11.21 -8.15
CA LYS A 97 35.51 -9.91 -8.67
C LYS A 97 34.33 -9.10 -9.23
N PRO A 98 34.24 -7.79 -8.94
CA PRO A 98 33.16 -6.96 -9.46
C PRO A 98 33.26 -6.86 -11.00
N VAL A 99 32.09 -6.90 -11.64
CA VAL A 99 31.99 -6.85 -13.11
C VAL A 99 30.99 -5.78 -13.56
N LYS A 100 31.16 -5.27 -14.78
CA LYS A 100 30.24 -4.33 -15.42
C LYS A 100 29.03 -5.06 -16.03
N SER A 101 27.94 -4.34 -16.24
CA SER A 101 26.68 -4.86 -16.79
C SER A 101 26.80 -5.52 -18.18
N ASN A 102 27.86 -5.23 -18.94
CA ASN A 102 28.14 -5.81 -20.24
C ASN A 102 29.02 -7.08 -20.19
N TYR A 103 29.44 -7.51 -18.99
CA TYR A 103 30.19 -8.78 -18.85
C TYR A 103 29.39 -9.92 -19.48
N LYS A 104 30.09 -10.83 -20.22
CA LYS A 104 29.44 -12.04 -20.76
C LYS A 104 29.75 -13.20 -19.84
N VAL A 105 28.73 -13.76 -19.25
CA VAL A 105 28.85 -14.96 -18.39
C VAL A 105 29.44 -16.12 -19.18
N ARG A 106 30.25 -16.95 -18.52
CA ARG A 106 30.87 -18.15 -19.05
C ARG A 106 30.39 -19.39 -18.30
N PRO A 107 30.43 -20.56 -18.94
CA PRO A 107 30.20 -21.80 -18.23
C PRO A 107 30.96 -21.91 -16.91
N ASN A 108 30.29 -22.33 -15.85
CA ASN A 108 30.81 -22.48 -14.49
C ASN A 108 31.23 -21.17 -13.78
N ASP A 109 30.93 -19.99 -14.31
CA ASP A 109 31.10 -18.76 -13.54
C ASP A 109 30.21 -18.81 -12.28
N LEU A 110 30.78 -18.40 -11.14
CA LEU A 110 30.02 -18.16 -9.91
C LEU A 110 29.66 -16.66 -9.86
N VAL A 111 28.39 -16.36 -10.08
CA VAL A 111 27.86 -14.99 -10.01
C VAL A 111 27.29 -14.75 -8.63
N THR A 112 27.71 -13.65 -7.98
CA THR A 112 27.23 -13.26 -6.65
C THR A 112 26.75 -11.80 -6.68
N LEU A 113 25.65 -11.53 -5.94
CA LEU A 113 25.21 -10.18 -5.61
C LEU A 113 25.72 -9.86 -4.19
N MET A 114 26.55 -8.84 -4.10
CA MET A 114 27.11 -8.35 -2.83
C MET A 114 26.47 -7.00 -2.50
N LEU A 115 26.16 -6.74 -1.23
CA LEU A 115 25.66 -5.43 -0.78
C LEU A 115 26.47 -4.99 0.45
N ASP A 116 26.49 -3.70 0.70
CA ASP A 116 27.17 -3.02 1.82
C ASP A 116 26.47 -3.18 3.19
N ARG A 117 25.44 -4.01 3.24
CA ARG A 117 24.64 -4.29 4.44
C ARG A 117 24.44 -5.78 4.63
N PRO A 118 24.34 -6.27 5.86
CA PRO A 118 24.04 -7.68 6.14
C PRO A 118 22.76 -8.12 5.44
N ARG A 119 22.71 -9.37 5.01
CA ARG A 119 21.45 -9.96 4.53
C ARG A 119 20.47 -9.98 5.70
N HIS A 120 19.46 -9.09 5.67
CA HIS A 120 18.32 -9.27 6.55
C HIS A 120 17.66 -10.60 6.18
N GLU A 121 17.41 -11.45 7.16
CA GLU A 121 16.55 -12.59 6.94
C GLU A 121 15.17 -12.06 6.54
N THR A 122 14.87 -12.11 5.25
CA THR A 122 13.57 -11.72 4.70
C THR A 122 12.48 -12.74 5.00
N SER A 123 12.84 -13.84 5.69
CA SER A 123 11.88 -14.85 6.08
C SER A 123 10.88 -14.29 7.09
N ILE A 124 9.61 -14.44 6.77
CA ILE A 124 8.50 -14.08 7.65
C ILE A 124 8.46 -15.11 8.78
N LYS A 125 8.81 -14.69 9.99
CA LYS A 125 8.72 -15.52 11.20
C LYS A 125 7.37 -15.27 11.85
N PRO A 126 6.60 -16.33 12.20
CA PRO A 126 5.35 -16.17 12.92
C PRO A 126 5.54 -15.43 14.25
N GLU A 127 4.67 -14.46 14.53
CA GLU A 127 4.66 -13.73 15.79
C GLU A 127 3.26 -13.79 16.44
N GLU A 128 3.22 -14.06 17.75
CA GLU A 128 1.99 -14.14 18.54
C GLU A 128 1.39 -12.76 18.75
N ILE A 129 0.63 -12.30 17.75
CA ILE A 129 -0.06 -11.03 17.76
C ILE A 129 -1.54 -11.28 17.52
N ALA A 130 -2.39 -10.71 18.37
CA ALA A 130 -3.83 -10.81 18.20
C ALA A 130 -4.27 -10.08 16.93
N ILE A 131 -5.10 -10.73 16.13
CA ILE A 131 -5.74 -10.15 14.93
C ILE A 131 -7.26 -10.30 15.02
N ASN A 132 -7.96 -9.32 14.47
CA ASN A 132 -9.42 -9.35 14.39
C ASN A 132 -9.85 -10.04 13.09
N VAL A 133 -10.15 -11.35 13.18
CA VAL A 133 -10.62 -12.15 12.04
C VAL A 133 -12.13 -11.96 11.92
N VAL A 134 -12.58 -11.41 10.79
CA VAL A 134 -14.01 -11.15 10.47
C VAL A 134 -14.65 -12.36 9.80
N TYR A 135 -13.85 -13.08 9.00
CA TYR A 135 -14.27 -14.30 8.30
C TYR A 135 -13.05 -15.18 8.04
N GLU A 136 -13.26 -16.49 8.10
CA GLU A 136 -12.22 -17.47 7.74
C GLU A 136 -12.86 -18.76 7.25
N ASP A 137 -12.27 -19.34 6.20
CA ASP A 137 -12.54 -20.69 5.70
C ASP A 137 -11.24 -21.37 5.26
N ASP A 138 -11.34 -22.49 4.53
CA ASP A 138 -10.16 -23.24 4.08
C ASP A 138 -9.35 -22.51 3.00
N GLN A 139 -9.91 -21.51 2.34
CA GLN A 139 -9.31 -20.83 1.18
C GLN A 139 -8.73 -19.45 1.51
N LEU A 140 -9.41 -18.73 2.37
CA LEU A 140 -9.07 -17.32 2.66
C LEU A 140 -9.49 -16.92 4.07
N MET A 141 -8.98 -15.77 4.51
CA MET A 141 -9.46 -15.09 5.69
C MET A 141 -9.62 -13.59 5.41
N VAL A 142 -10.59 -12.95 6.08
CA VAL A 142 -10.78 -11.50 6.08
C VAL A 142 -10.46 -10.98 7.46
N VAL A 143 -9.56 -10.00 7.51
CA VAL A 143 -9.08 -9.39 8.76
C VAL A 143 -9.48 -7.93 8.80
N ASN A 144 -9.94 -7.46 9.95
CA ASN A 144 -10.08 -6.04 10.25
C ASN A 144 -8.80 -5.54 10.94
N LYS A 145 -7.86 -5.03 10.14
CA LYS A 145 -6.54 -4.58 10.62
C LYS A 145 -6.66 -3.35 11.51
N GLU A 146 -6.01 -3.37 12.64
CA GLU A 146 -5.85 -2.18 13.48
C GLU A 146 -4.90 -1.16 12.83
N ALA A 147 -5.07 0.11 13.18
CA ALA A 147 -4.12 1.15 12.82
C ALA A 147 -2.80 0.98 13.59
N GLY A 148 -1.69 1.43 13.01
CA GLY A 148 -0.34 1.28 13.57
C GLY A 148 0.34 -0.03 13.18
N MET A 149 -0.40 -1.04 12.69
CA MET A 149 0.15 -2.30 12.22
C MET A 149 0.51 -2.22 10.73
N VAL A 150 1.77 -2.51 10.39
CA VAL A 150 2.22 -2.66 9.01
C VAL A 150 1.73 -4.00 8.45
N VAL A 151 1.39 -4.04 7.17
CA VAL A 151 0.85 -5.27 6.55
C VAL A 151 1.95 -6.31 6.31
N HIS A 152 3.12 -5.89 5.80
CA HIS A 152 4.25 -6.76 5.45
C HIS A 152 5.56 -6.15 5.96
N PRO A 153 6.55 -6.95 6.39
CA PRO A 153 7.85 -6.45 6.81
C PRO A 153 8.50 -5.56 5.73
N GLY A 154 9.09 -4.44 6.17
CA GLY A 154 9.76 -3.49 5.31
C GLY A 154 10.72 -2.59 6.10
N ALA A 155 11.35 -1.61 5.44
CA ALA A 155 12.32 -0.72 6.07
C ALA A 155 11.77 -0.10 7.37
N GLY A 156 12.49 -0.28 8.48
CA GLY A 156 12.11 0.20 9.81
C GLY A 156 10.96 -0.55 10.51
N ASN A 157 10.35 -1.57 9.88
CA ASN A 157 9.23 -2.34 10.44
C ASN A 157 9.39 -3.84 10.11
N PHE A 158 10.38 -4.50 10.71
CA PHE A 158 10.68 -5.92 10.45
C PHE A 158 9.86 -6.89 11.31
N HIS A 159 9.23 -6.38 12.36
CA HIS A 159 8.45 -7.12 13.34
C HIS A 159 7.09 -6.48 13.56
N GLY A 160 6.16 -7.23 14.16
CA GLY A 160 4.83 -6.71 14.50
C GLY A 160 3.92 -6.53 13.30
N THR A 161 4.13 -7.25 12.20
CA THR A 161 3.38 -7.06 10.97
C THR A 161 2.17 -8.01 10.87
N LEU A 162 1.18 -7.62 10.07
CA LEU A 162 -0.02 -8.42 9.87
C LEU A 162 0.31 -9.83 9.34
N ILE A 163 1.24 -9.95 8.37
CA ILE A 163 1.55 -11.27 7.80
C ILE A 163 2.26 -12.18 8.83
N GLN A 164 3.04 -11.64 9.78
CA GLN A 164 3.63 -12.41 10.87
C GLN A 164 2.55 -12.88 11.86
N ALA A 165 1.57 -12.04 12.16
CA ALA A 165 0.42 -12.40 12.99
C ALA A 165 -0.47 -13.46 12.29
N VAL A 166 -0.70 -13.33 10.98
CA VAL A 166 -1.40 -14.33 10.16
C VAL A 166 -0.64 -15.65 10.15
N ALA A 167 0.67 -15.62 9.99
CA ALA A 167 1.52 -16.83 10.03
C ALA A 167 1.43 -17.54 11.40
N TRP A 168 1.33 -16.79 12.49
CA TRP A 168 1.09 -17.37 13.82
C TRP A 168 -0.32 -17.95 13.96
N HIS A 169 -1.34 -17.25 13.47
CA HIS A 169 -2.72 -17.71 13.50
C HIS A 169 -2.90 -19.02 12.71
N LEU A 170 -2.25 -19.13 11.56
CA LEU A 170 -2.33 -20.29 10.65
C LEU A 170 -1.20 -21.34 10.86
N ARG A 171 -0.43 -21.25 11.95
CA ARG A 171 0.74 -22.12 12.21
C ARG A 171 0.43 -23.62 12.24
N ASP A 172 -0.82 -23.98 12.54
CA ASP A 172 -1.29 -25.37 12.56
C ASP A 172 -1.86 -25.83 11.21
N MET A 173 -1.81 -24.97 10.18
CA MET A 173 -2.22 -25.27 8.81
C MET A 173 -0.98 -25.61 7.96
N PRO A 174 -0.72 -26.90 7.64
CA PRO A 174 0.53 -27.31 6.96
C PRO A 174 0.72 -26.72 5.58
N GLU A 175 -0.38 -26.38 4.89
CA GLU A 175 -0.35 -25.81 3.55
C GLU A 175 -0.06 -24.29 3.53
N PHE A 176 -0.05 -23.62 4.68
CA PHE A 176 0.21 -22.20 4.76
C PHE A 176 1.65 -21.93 5.20
N ASP A 177 2.48 -21.42 4.29
CA ASP A 177 3.78 -20.84 4.61
C ASP A 177 3.78 -19.37 4.16
N ALA A 178 3.92 -18.45 5.11
CA ALA A 178 3.97 -17.02 4.82
C ALA A 178 5.16 -16.60 3.94
N ASN A 179 6.15 -17.48 3.76
CA ASN A 179 7.30 -17.26 2.88
C ASN A 179 7.04 -17.78 1.44
N ASP A 180 5.94 -18.52 1.24
CA ASP A 180 5.54 -18.95 -0.09
C ASP A 180 4.86 -17.78 -0.82
N PRO A 181 5.40 -17.32 -1.96
CA PRO A 181 4.80 -16.24 -2.74
C PRO A 181 3.42 -16.61 -3.30
N GLU A 182 3.05 -17.88 -3.32
CA GLU A 182 1.77 -18.36 -3.83
C GLU A 182 0.63 -18.29 -2.79
N VAL A 183 0.89 -17.85 -1.56
CA VAL A 183 -0.13 -17.63 -0.51
C VAL A 183 0.01 -16.26 0.14
N GLY A 184 -0.90 -15.91 1.04
CA GLY A 184 -0.85 -14.71 1.86
C GLY A 184 -1.51 -13.48 1.23
N LEU A 185 -0.83 -12.36 1.28
CA LEU A 185 -1.40 -11.06 0.92
C LEU A 185 -1.66 -10.93 -0.59
N VAL A 186 -2.81 -10.38 -0.95
CA VAL A 186 -3.21 -10.02 -2.33
C VAL A 186 -3.36 -8.51 -2.51
N HIS A 187 -3.41 -7.76 -1.42
CA HIS A 187 -3.41 -6.29 -1.39
C HIS A 187 -2.94 -5.79 -0.03
N ARG A 188 -2.83 -4.48 0.09
CA ARG A 188 -2.38 -3.83 1.32
C ARG A 188 -3.15 -2.54 1.60
N ILE A 189 -3.10 -2.09 2.85
CA ILE A 189 -3.45 -0.74 3.30
C ILE A 189 -2.29 -0.17 4.12
N ASP A 190 -2.23 1.16 4.25
CA ASP A 190 -1.15 1.84 4.97
C ASP A 190 -1.08 1.43 6.45
N LYS A 191 0.09 1.60 7.07
CA LYS A 191 0.34 1.32 8.49
C LYS A 191 -0.77 1.85 9.40
N ASP A 192 -1.06 3.14 9.28
CA ASP A 192 -2.00 3.84 10.15
C ASP A 192 -3.43 3.90 9.59
N THR A 193 -3.70 3.20 8.48
CA THR A 193 -5.05 2.95 8.00
C THR A 193 -5.58 1.67 8.65
N SER A 194 -6.76 1.75 9.26
CA SER A 194 -7.49 0.61 9.81
C SER A 194 -8.45 0.02 8.79
N GLY A 195 -8.93 -1.21 9.01
CA GLY A 195 -10.04 -1.79 8.27
C GLY A 195 -9.73 -3.08 7.53
N LEU A 196 -10.58 -3.42 6.58
CA LEU A 196 -10.66 -4.75 6.00
C LEU A 196 -9.54 -5.06 4.99
N LEU A 197 -8.98 -6.26 5.14
CA LEU A 197 -8.10 -6.91 4.18
C LEU A 197 -8.48 -8.38 3.99
N VAL A 198 -8.23 -8.93 2.80
CA VAL A 198 -8.33 -10.36 2.53
C VAL A 198 -6.93 -10.96 2.37
N VAL A 199 -6.74 -12.15 2.96
CA VAL A 199 -5.52 -12.95 2.89
C VAL A 199 -5.87 -14.29 2.27
N ALA A 200 -5.11 -14.73 1.28
CA ALA A 200 -5.27 -16.05 0.67
C ALA A 200 -4.52 -17.10 1.50
N LYS A 201 -5.19 -18.22 1.80
CA LYS A 201 -4.61 -19.35 2.53
C LYS A 201 -4.06 -20.44 1.59
N THR A 202 -4.45 -20.40 0.31
CA THR A 202 -4.06 -21.40 -0.69
C THR A 202 -3.59 -20.72 -1.99
N PRO A 203 -2.74 -21.37 -2.82
CA PRO A 203 -2.32 -20.86 -4.12
C PRO A 203 -3.49 -20.56 -5.06
N THR A 204 -4.51 -21.41 -5.06
CA THR A 204 -5.73 -21.20 -5.86
C THR A 204 -6.45 -19.92 -5.46
N ALA A 205 -6.60 -19.68 -4.14
CA ALA A 205 -7.21 -18.47 -3.64
C ALA A 205 -6.35 -17.23 -3.97
N LYS A 206 -5.03 -17.32 -3.82
CA LYS A 206 -4.09 -16.26 -4.17
C LYS A 206 -4.22 -15.83 -5.61
N THR A 207 -4.18 -16.79 -6.54
CA THR A 207 -4.31 -16.54 -7.98
C THR A 207 -5.65 -15.93 -8.32
N ALA A 208 -6.75 -16.49 -7.80
CA ALA A 208 -8.10 -16.02 -8.11
C ALA A 208 -8.39 -14.62 -7.54
N LEU A 209 -7.99 -14.36 -6.29
CA LEU A 209 -8.13 -13.04 -5.67
C LEU A 209 -7.21 -12.02 -6.35
N GLY A 210 -5.94 -12.38 -6.60
CA GLY A 210 -4.99 -11.53 -7.32
C GLY A 210 -5.53 -11.09 -8.68
N LYS A 211 -6.13 -12.02 -9.45
CA LYS A 211 -6.79 -11.70 -10.72
C LYS A 211 -7.96 -10.71 -10.55
N GLN A 212 -8.74 -10.80 -9.47
CA GLN A 212 -9.84 -9.86 -9.21
C GLN A 212 -9.31 -8.47 -8.85
N PHE A 213 -8.23 -8.37 -8.05
CA PHE A 213 -7.58 -7.07 -7.78
C PHE A 213 -6.97 -6.46 -9.04
N PHE A 214 -6.31 -7.26 -9.86
CA PHE A 214 -5.73 -6.84 -11.14
C PHE A 214 -6.81 -6.33 -12.10
N ASN A 215 -7.89 -7.10 -12.28
CA ASN A 215 -9.02 -6.75 -13.15
C ASN A 215 -9.94 -5.68 -12.54
N LYS A 216 -9.64 -5.19 -11.31
CA LYS A 216 -10.43 -4.17 -10.62
C LYS A 216 -11.89 -4.57 -10.39
N THR A 217 -12.15 -5.87 -10.22
CA THR A 217 -13.49 -6.41 -9.94
C THR A 217 -13.82 -6.52 -8.45
N THR A 218 -12.88 -6.16 -7.58
CA THR A 218 -13.09 -6.10 -6.14
C THR A 218 -13.73 -4.77 -5.74
N HIS A 219 -14.64 -4.79 -4.76
CA HIS A 219 -15.24 -3.59 -4.19
C HIS A 219 -14.48 -3.15 -2.96
N ARG A 220 -14.00 -1.91 -2.94
CA ARG A 220 -13.31 -1.34 -1.79
C ARG A 220 -13.79 0.06 -1.55
N SER A 221 -14.40 0.30 -0.40
CA SER A 221 -14.69 1.66 0.02
C SER A 221 -14.00 2.00 1.33
N TYR A 222 -13.63 3.26 1.45
CA TYR A 222 -12.95 3.83 2.60
C TYR A 222 -13.77 4.99 3.12
N ASN A 223 -13.77 5.19 4.44
CA ASN A 223 -14.23 6.43 5.02
C ASN A 223 -13.03 7.29 5.43
N ALA A 224 -13.06 8.55 5.08
CA ALA A 224 -12.01 9.51 5.40
C ALA A 224 -12.62 10.81 5.96
N LEU A 225 -12.01 11.37 7.00
CA LEU A 225 -12.28 12.75 7.40
C LEU A 225 -11.23 13.65 6.76
N VAL A 226 -11.65 14.62 5.97
CA VAL A 226 -10.76 15.55 5.25
C VAL A 226 -10.92 16.98 5.74
N TRP A 227 -9.87 17.78 5.64
CA TRP A 227 -9.93 19.22 5.91
C TRP A 227 -10.69 19.97 4.81
N GLY A 228 -11.49 20.92 5.23
CA GLY A 228 -12.28 21.80 4.37
C GLY A 228 -13.70 21.32 4.17
N ASN A 229 -14.53 22.24 3.71
CA ASN A 229 -15.92 21.99 3.34
C ASN A 229 -15.95 21.69 1.83
N MET A 230 -16.08 20.42 1.46
CA MET A 230 -16.17 20.04 0.04
C MET A 230 -17.46 20.58 -0.55
N VAL A 231 -17.36 21.28 -1.68
CA VAL A 231 -18.51 21.91 -2.34
C VAL A 231 -19.40 20.88 -3.02
N GLU A 232 -18.78 20.04 -3.83
CA GLU A 232 -19.49 19.00 -4.59
C GLU A 232 -19.81 17.80 -3.72
N ASP A 233 -21.02 17.24 -3.88
CA ASP A 233 -21.47 16.07 -3.10
C ASP A 233 -20.74 14.79 -3.49
N GLU A 234 -20.28 14.69 -4.72
CA GLU A 234 -19.52 13.57 -5.24
C GLU A 234 -18.59 14.02 -6.36
N GLY A 235 -17.56 13.22 -6.64
CA GLY A 235 -16.63 13.53 -7.70
C GLY A 235 -15.64 12.40 -7.98
N ARG A 236 -14.88 12.59 -9.05
CA ARG A 236 -13.83 11.69 -9.52
C ARG A 236 -12.51 12.44 -9.56
N ILE A 237 -11.49 11.86 -8.92
CA ILE A 237 -10.12 12.39 -8.91
C ILE A 237 -9.28 11.44 -9.75
N GLU A 238 -8.61 11.97 -10.75
CA GLU A 238 -7.75 11.21 -11.67
C GLU A 238 -6.39 11.88 -11.80
N GLY A 239 -5.36 11.07 -11.95
CA GLY A 239 -3.99 11.51 -12.20
C GLY A 239 -3.02 10.35 -12.05
N ASN A 240 -1.78 10.54 -12.45
CA ASN A 240 -0.74 9.55 -12.22
C ASN A 240 -0.14 9.73 -10.82
N ILE A 241 -0.08 8.66 -10.03
CA ILE A 241 0.59 8.69 -8.73
C ILE A 241 2.00 8.15 -8.87
N GLY A 242 2.98 8.94 -8.42
CA GLY A 242 4.40 8.59 -8.40
C GLY A 242 5.09 9.21 -7.18
N ARG A 243 6.35 8.83 -6.92
CA ARG A 243 7.14 9.39 -5.83
C ARG A 243 7.34 10.90 -6.01
N ASP A 244 7.17 11.68 -4.94
CA ASP A 244 7.43 13.12 -4.96
C ASP A 244 8.95 13.36 -5.10
N PRO A 245 9.43 14.04 -6.17
CA PRO A 245 10.86 14.29 -6.35
C PRO A 245 11.50 15.11 -5.22
N LYS A 246 10.68 15.90 -4.49
CA LYS A 246 11.16 16.75 -3.38
C LYS A 246 11.14 16.03 -2.03
N ASN A 247 10.33 15.00 -1.88
CA ASN A 247 10.23 14.22 -0.66
C ASN A 247 9.81 12.79 -1.01
N ARG A 248 10.77 11.88 -1.11
CA ARG A 248 10.56 10.48 -1.51
C ARG A 248 9.70 9.66 -0.54
N LEU A 249 9.44 10.14 0.68
CA LEU A 249 8.56 9.49 1.66
C LEU A 249 7.08 9.63 1.32
N ARG A 250 6.73 10.48 0.35
CA ARG A 250 5.34 10.71 -0.06
C ARG A 250 5.13 10.52 -1.54
N MET A 251 3.89 10.23 -1.89
CA MET A 251 3.43 10.17 -3.27
C MET A 251 2.89 11.54 -3.70
N LYS A 252 2.93 11.79 -4.99
CA LYS A 252 2.41 13.01 -5.62
C LYS A 252 1.58 12.65 -6.84
N VAL A 253 0.52 13.42 -7.07
CA VAL A 253 -0.29 13.34 -8.28
C VAL A 253 0.40 14.14 -9.39
N PHE A 254 0.63 13.50 -10.51
CA PHE A 254 1.16 14.07 -11.75
C PHE A 254 0.07 14.09 -12.82
N ASP A 255 0.25 14.96 -13.79
CA ASP A 255 -0.60 14.98 -14.98
C ASP A 255 -0.53 13.61 -15.72
N PRO A 256 -1.67 13.06 -16.20
CA PRO A 256 -1.69 11.80 -16.94
C PRO A 256 -0.68 11.74 -18.10
N ASP A 257 -0.47 12.87 -18.78
CA ASP A 257 0.41 12.96 -19.95
C ASP A 257 1.89 13.19 -19.59
N SER A 258 2.21 13.32 -18.31
CA SER A 258 3.59 13.59 -17.85
C SER A 258 4.56 12.42 -18.06
N GLY A 259 4.07 11.21 -18.27
CA GLY A 259 4.88 9.98 -18.31
C GLY A 259 5.47 9.59 -16.94
N ILE A 260 5.09 10.27 -15.85
CA ILE A 260 5.56 10.01 -14.48
C ILE A 260 4.44 9.36 -13.66
N GLY A 261 4.79 8.32 -12.92
CA GLY A 261 3.85 7.62 -12.05
C GLY A 261 2.94 6.64 -12.81
N LYS A 262 1.98 6.07 -12.09
CA LYS A 262 1.00 5.11 -12.62
C LYS A 262 -0.40 5.70 -12.48
N THR A 263 -1.27 5.46 -13.44
CA THR A 263 -2.66 5.94 -13.44
C THR A 263 -3.38 5.53 -12.16
N ALA A 264 -4.06 6.50 -11.57
CA ALA A 264 -4.84 6.32 -10.35
C ALA A 264 -6.19 7.04 -10.47
N VAL A 265 -7.25 6.39 -9.99
CA VAL A 265 -8.61 6.93 -10.00
C VAL A 265 -9.28 6.65 -8.66
N THR A 266 -9.81 7.71 -8.06
CA THR A 266 -10.59 7.66 -6.82
C THR A 266 -11.92 8.38 -7.03
N HIS A 267 -13.02 7.71 -6.75
CA HIS A 267 -14.33 8.34 -6.63
C HIS A 267 -14.58 8.71 -5.18
N TYR A 268 -15.16 9.87 -4.93
CA TYR A 268 -15.58 10.25 -3.59
C TYR A 268 -17.05 10.62 -3.55
N LYS A 269 -17.65 10.43 -2.40
CA LYS A 269 -19.00 10.90 -2.05
C LYS A 269 -18.96 11.51 -0.66
N VAL A 270 -19.52 12.70 -0.52
CA VAL A 270 -19.70 13.35 0.78
C VAL A 270 -20.76 12.60 1.58
N LEU A 271 -20.41 12.20 2.79
CA LEU A 271 -21.32 11.59 3.73
C LEU A 271 -21.88 12.61 4.70
N GLU A 272 -21.01 13.52 5.21
CA GLU A 272 -21.40 14.53 6.19
C GLU A 272 -20.46 15.73 6.16
N ARG A 273 -20.96 16.95 6.27
CA ARG A 273 -20.19 18.19 6.32
C ARG A 273 -20.19 18.78 7.72
N PHE A 274 -19.01 19.14 8.20
CA PHE A 274 -18.82 19.79 9.50
C PHE A 274 -18.33 21.24 9.39
N GLY A 275 -18.54 21.87 8.24
CA GLY A 275 -18.12 23.25 7.94
C GLY A 275 -16.63 23.37 7.69
N TYR A 276 -15.77 22.91 8.58
CA TYR A 276 -14.30 22.96 8.46
C TYR A 276 -13.64 21.63 8.12
N THR A 277 -14.40 20.55 8.20
CA THR A 277 -14.02 19.21 7.75
C THR A 277 -15.21 18.55 7.06
N THR A 278 -14.92 17.53 6.28
CA THR A 278 -15.94 16.74 5.56
C THR A 278 -15.63 15.26 5.73
N LEU A 279 -16.63 14.47 6.11
CA LEU A 279 -16.58 13.03 6.07
C LEU A 279 -16.92 12.56 4.67
N VAL A 280 -16.05 11.80 4.05
CA VAL A 280 -16.23 11.29 2.69
C VAL A 280 -16.09 9.78 2.63
N GLN A 281 -16.85 9.16 1.73
CA GLN A 281 -16.60 7.81 1.25
C GLN A 281 -15.72 7.89 0.01
N CYS A 282 -14.66 7.10 -0.06
CA CYS A 282 -13.78 6.96 -1.22
C CYS A 282 -13.91 5.54 -1.78
N VAL A 283 -14.12 5.41 -3.09
CA VAL A 283 -14.17 4.15 -3.83
C VAL A 283 -13.02 4.14 -4.83
N LEU A 284 -12.24 3.05 -4.84
CA LEU A 284 -11.02 2.96 -5.62
C LEU A 284 -11.21 2.12 -6.88
N GLU A 285 -10.89 2.68 -8.07
CA GLU A 285 -10.66 1.89 -9.28
C GLU A 285 -9.25 1.28 -9.29
N THR A 286 -8.29 1.94 -8.67
CA THR A 286 -6.87 1.54 -8.58
C THR A 286 -6.44 1.51 -7.12
N GLY A 287 -5.34 0.83 -6.79
CA GLY A 287 -4.82 0.73 -5.43
C GLY A 287 -3.36 1.16 -5.32
N ARG A 288 -3.03 2.42 -5.66
CA ARG A 288 -1.65 2.93 -5.57
C ARG A 288 -1.30 3.31 -4.13
N THR A 289 -0.02 3.22 -3.80
CA THR A 289 0.50 3.63 -2.49
C THR A 289 0.01 5.04 -2.13
N HIS A 290 -0.54 5.21 -0.92
CA HIS A 290 -1.10 6.46 -0.40
C HIS A 290 -2.16 7.13 -1.32
N GLN A 291 -2.84 6.38 -2.20
CA GLN A 291 -3.67 6.96 -3.26
C GLN A 291 -4.71 7.95 -2.75
N ILE A 292 -5.57 7.56 -1.79
CA ILE A 292 -6.60 8.45 -1.24
C ILE A 292 -5.96 9.68 -0.61
N ARG A 293 -4.88 9.52 0.12
CA ARG A 293 -4.15 10.57 0.82
C ARG A 293 -3.57 11.60 -0.17
N ALA A 294 -2.90 11.12 -1.22
CA ALA A 294 -2.34 11.96 -2.28
C ALA A 294 -3.43 12.66 -3.10
N HIS A 295 -4.51 11.96 -3.48
CA HIS A 295 -5.63 12.51 -4.24
C HIS A 295 -6.37 13.58 -3.46
N MET A 296 -6.70 13.34 -2.19
CA MET A 296 -7.38 14.33 -1.36
C MET A 296 -6.49 15.56 -1.11
N LYS A 297 -5.19 15.36 -0.90
CA LYS A 297 -4.23 16.48 -0.83
C LYS A 297 -4.18 17.27 -2.15
N HIS A 298 -4.20 16.58 -3.29
CA HIS A 298 -4.14 17.20 -4.62
C HIS A 298 -5.31 18.15 -4.85
N ILE A 299 -6.52 17.78 -4.46
CA ILE A 299 -7.72 18.64 -4.59
C ILE A 299 -7.88 19.65 -3.42
N GLY A 300 -6.87 19.80 -2.54
CA GLY A 300 -6.86 20.80 -1.48
C GLY A 300 -7.57 20.39 -0.17
N HIS A 301 -7.92 19.12 -0.03
CA HIS A 301 -8.60 18.54 1.12
C HIS A 301 -7.79 17.41 1.77
N PRO A 302 -6.58 17.65 2.32
CA PRO A 302 -5.79 16.60 2.94
C PRO A 302 -6.57 15.94 4.08
N LEU A 303 -6.27 14.67 4.34
CA LEU A 303 -6.91 13.93 5.43
C LEU A 303 -6.58 14.57 6.78
N PHE A 304 -7.55 14.58 7.68
CA PHE A 304 -7.39 15.04 9.04
C PHE A 304 -6.33 14.19 9.76
N MET A 305 -5.37 14.85 10.39
CA MET A 305 -4.24 14.24 11.11
C MET A 305 -3.28 13.41 10.22
N ASP A 306 -3.25 13.65 8.92
CA ASP A 306 -2.26 13.04 8.03
C ASP A 306 -0.92 13.80 8.11
N GLU A 307 0.06 13.23 8.81
CA GLU A 307 1.37 13.83 9.01
C GLU A 307 2.13 14.00 7.68
N THR A 308 2.10 12.99 6.83
CA THR A 308 2.82 13.00 5.55
C THR A 308 2.29 14.05 4.58
N TYR A 309 0.97 14.26 4.58
CA TYR A 309 0.28 15.14 3.62
C TYR A 309 -0.19 16.46 4.22
N GLY A 310 0.27 16.79 5.44
CA GLY A 310 0.07 18.09 6.07
C GLY A 310 -1.33 18.27 6.64
N GLY A 311 -1.92 17.22 7.20
CA GLY A 311 -3.20 17.24 7.89
C GLY A 311 -3.12 17.50 9.40
N THR A 312 -1.91 17.62 9.96
CA THR A 312 -1.63 17.81 11.39
C THR A 312 -1.69 19.26 11.85
N GLU A 313 -1.88 20.20 10.92
CA GLU A 313 -2.06 21.62 11.21
C GLU A 313 -3.53 22.03 11.12
N ILE A 314 -3.89 23.15 11.77
CA ILE A 314 -5.24 23.72 11.65
C ILE A 314 -5.35 24.45 10.31
N LEU A 315 -5.84 23.74 9.30
CA LEU A 315 -5.91 24.26 7.93
C LEU A 315 -7.14 25.11 7.67
N ARG A 316 -8.23 24.91 8.42
CA ARG A 316 -9.50 25.63 8.28
C ARG A 316 -10.09 25.91 9.65
N GLY A 317 -10.90 26.95 9.75
CA GLY A 317 -11.69 27.24 10.93
C GLY A 317 -11.41 28.58 11.58
N GLN A 318 -11.85 28.73 12.82
CA GLN A 318 -11.80 29.99 13.57
C GLN A 318 -10.43 30.23 14.22
N ARG A 319 -10.07 31.48 14.42
CA ARG A 319 -8.82 31.86 15.12
C ARG A 319 -8.96 31.88 16.65
N SER A 320 -10.09 31.45 17.21
CA SER A 320 -10.35 31.49 18.65
C SER A 320 -9.52 30.41 19.39
N SER A 321 -9.18 30.70 20.65
CA SER A 321 -8.48 29.78 21.54
C SER A 321 -9.32 28.50 21.81
N SER A 322 -10.65 28.65 21.90
CA SER A 322 -11.58 27.54 22.10
C SER A 322 -11.58 26.59 20.91
N TYR A 323 -11.60 27.11 19.68
CA TYR A 323 -11.49 26.28 18.47
C TYR A 323 -10.14 25.57 18.39
N LYS A 324 -9.05 26.28 18.71
CA LYS A 324 -7.72 25.69 18.76
C LYS A 324 -7.64 24.54 19.77
N ALA A 325 -8.21 24.72 20.96
CA ALA A 325 -8.28 23.66 21.97
C ALA A 325 -9.18 22.48 21.52
N PHE A 326 -10.29 22.76 20.83
CA PHE A 326 -11.15 21.75 20.23
C PHE A 326 -10.37 20.88 19.24
N ILE A 327 -9.65 21.48 18.29
CA ILE A 327 -8.85 20.75 17.28
C ILE A 327 -7.74 19.94 17.95
N GLN A 328 -7.03 20.50 18.93
CA GLN A 328 -5.99 19.76 19.67
C GLN A 328 -6.57 18.51 20.38
N ASN A 329 -7.79 18.61 20.88
CA ASN A 329 -8.47 17.45 21.45
C ASN A 329 -8.89 16.43 20.37
N CYS A 330 -9.30 16.88 19.17
CA CYS A 330 -9.58 15.99 18.03
C CYS A 330 -8.30 15.24 17.58
N PHE A 331 -7.16 15.92 17.52
CA PHE A 331 -5.87 15.29 17.18
C PHE A 331 -5.46 14.21 18.18
N LYS A 332 -5.74 14.41 19.48
CA LYS A 332 -5.49 13.40 20.52
C LYS A 332 -6.41 12.19 20.41
N LEU A 333 -7.64 12.37 19.96
CA LEU A 333 -8.60 11.26 19.80
C LEU A 333 -8.21 10.34 18.65
N CYS A 334 -7.78 10.89 17.52
CA CYS A 334 -7.36 10.11 16.36
C CYS A 334 -5.97 10.62 15.92
N PRO A 335 -4.87 10.12 16.54
CA PRO A 335 -3.51 10.64 16.33
C PRO A 335 -2.86 10.04 15.05
N ARG A 336 -3.65 9.86 14.00
CA ARG A 336 -3.25 9.26 12.72
C ARG A 336 -4.13 9.78 11.61
N GLN A 337 -3.74 9.55 10.34
CA GLN A 337 -4.65 9.86 9.23
C GLN A 337 -6.03 9.25 9.49
N ALA A 338 -7.06 10.10 9.49
CA ALA A 338 -8.43 9.67 9.68
C ALA A 338 -8.95 8.95 8.43
N LEU A 339 -8.52 7.70 8.27
CA LEU A 339 -8.82 6.82 7.14
C LEU A 339 -9.11 5.40 7.62
N HIS A 340 -10.17 4.80 7.09
CA HIS A 340 -10.62 3.47 7.45
C HIS A 340 -11.14 2.73 6.21
N ALA A 341 -10.60 1.53 5.94
CA ALA A 341 -11.06 0.62 4.88
C ALA A 341 -12.38 -0.04 5.32
N LYS A 342 -13.48 0.61 4.96
CA LYS A 342 -14.83 0.35 5.49
C LYS A 342 -15.46 -0.92 4.92
N THR A 343 -15.43 -1.09 3.59
CA THR A 343 -16.05 -2.24 2.92
C THR A 343 -15.06 -2.95 2.02
N LEU A 344 -15.23 -4.27 1.92
CA LEU A 344 -14.46 -5.13 1.03
C LEU A 344 -15.39 -6.16 0.40
N GLY A 345 -15.46 -6.19 -0.93
CA GLY A 345 -16.25 -7.17 -1.68
C GLY A 345 -15.43 -7.84 -2.76
N PHE A 346 -15.62 -9.15 -2.91
CA PHE A 346 -14.97 -9.98 -3.92
C PHE A 346 -15.77 -11.27 -4.17
N VAL A 347 -15.48 -11.96 -5.26
CA VAL A 347 -16.05 -13.27 -5.55
C VAL A 347 -15.17 -14.34 -4.91
N HIS A 348 -15.78 -15.22 -4.11
CA HIS A 348 -15.06 -16.30 -3.43
C HIS A 348 -14.37 -17.22 -4.45
N PRO A 349 -13.07 -17.57 -4.28
CA PRO A 349 -12.27 -18.30 -5.24
C PRO A 349 -12.88 -19.64 -5.67
N THR A 350 -13.42 -20.39 -4.73
CA THR A 350 -13.93 -21.74 -4.94
C THR A 350 -15.44 -21.78 -5.16
N THR A 351 -16.22 -21.17 -4.26
CA THR A 351 -17.70 -21.24 -4.30
C THR A 351 -18.32 -20.34 -5.35
N ARG A 352 -17.56 -19.35 -5.87
CA ARG A 352 -18.01 -18.34 -6.83
C ARG A 352 -19.13 -17.44 -6.31
N GLN A 353 -19.40 -17.45 -5.03
CA GLN A 353 -20.36 -16.57 -4.40
C GLN A 353 -19.75 -15.18 -4.19
N GLN A 354 -20.57 -14.13 -4.38
CA GLN A 354 -20.20 -12.77 -3.99
C GLN A 354 -20.13 -12.71 -2.46
N MET A 355 -19.04 -12.17 -1.96
CA MET A 355 -18.81 -11.93 -0.53
C MET A 355 -18.62 -10.42 -0.32
N ASP A 356 -19.39 -9.86 0.59
CA ASP A 356 -19.34 -8.44 0.92
C ASP A 356 -19.21 -8.28 2.43
N PHE A 357 -18.21 -7.53 2.85
CA PHE A 357 -17.89 -7.27 4.25
C PHE A 357 -17.98 -5.77 4.52
N ASP A 358 -18.48 -5.44 5.69
CA ASP A 358 -18.54 -4.09 6.22
C ASP A 358 -18.01 -4.11 7.66
N SER A 359 -17.06 -3.22 7.99
CA SER A 359 -16.49 -3.11 9.33
C SER A 359 -17.01 -1.88 10.06
N GLU A 360 -17.21 -2.00 11.36
CA GLU A 360 -17.47 -0.83 12.20
C GLU A 360 -16.27 0.11 12.23
N TRP A 361 -16.54 1.40 12.40
CA TRP A 361 -15.47 2.36 12.63
C TRP A 361 -14.71 2.03 13.91
N PRO A 362 -13.37 2.08 13.91
CA PRO A 362 -12.62 1.95 15.14
C PRO A 362 -12.92 3.12 16.07
N GLU A 363 -12.72 2.90 17.35
CA GLU A 363 -13.16 3.80 18.42
C GLU A 363 -12.61 5.22 18.27
N ASP A 364 -11.34 5.36 17.88
CA ASP A 364 -10.68 6.64 17.64
C ASP A 364 -11.36 7.45 16.53
N PHE A 365 -11.69 6.79 15.42
CA PHE A 365 -12.37 7.41 14.27
C PHE A 365 -13.83 7.74 14.61
N ARG A 366 -14.56 6.84 15.29
CA ARG A 366 -15.93 7.05 15.73
C ARG A 366 -16.04 8.25 16.66
N GLN A 367 -15.19 8.31 17.71
CA GLN A 367 -15.17 9.43 18.66
C GLN A 367 -14.81 10.75 17.97
N LEU A 368 -13.90 10.73 17.01
CA LEU A 368 -13.54 11.93 16.22
C LEU A 368 -14.77 12.47 15.48
N ILE A 369 -15.53 11.61 14.80
CA ILE A 369 -16.73 12.02 14.04
C ILE A 369 -17.81 12.54 15.00
N GLU A 370 -18.07 11.84 16.11
CA GLU A 370 -19.05 12.29 17.13
C GLU A 370 -18.68 13.65 17.72
N LYS A 371 -17.39 13.89 17.93
CA LYS A 371 -16.91 15.18 18.43
C LYS A 371 -17.14 16.32 17.43
N TRP A 372 -16.96 16.07 16.13
CA TRP A 372 -17.30 17.03 15.08
C TRP A 372 -18.81 17.27 14.99
N ARG A 373 -19.64 16.22 15.10
CA ARG A 373 -21.11 16.36 15.18
C ARG A 373 -21.54 17.24 16.35
N GLY A 374 -20.96 16.99 17.53
CA GLY A 374 -21.21 17.82 18.71
C GLY A 374 -20.81 19.28 18.54
N PHE A 375 -19.69 19.53 17.84
CA PHE A 375 -19.22 20.90 17.53
C PHE A 375 -20.24 21.63 16.65
N ILE A 376 -20.74 21.01 15.59
CA ILE A 376 -21.75 21.62 14.70
C ILE A 376 -23.07 21.86 15.42
N ALA A 377 -23.55 20.89 16.23
CA ALA A 377 -24.78 21.03 16.97
C ALA A 377 -24.74 22.19 17.99
N GLY A 378 -23.55 22.51 18.51
CA GLY A 378 -23.33 23.66 19.43
C GLY A 378 -23.03 24.99 18.74
N THR A 379 -22.88 24.99 17.40
CA THR A 379 -22.56 26.18 16.63
C THR A 379 -23.83 26.65 15.90
N THR A 380 -24.22 27.91 16.05
CA THR A 380 -25.40 28.49 15.36
C THR A 380 -25.20 28.40 13.84
N GLN A 381 -26.24 28.01 13.10
CA GLN A 381 -26.24 27.82 11.63
C GLN A 381 -25.72 29.01 10.81
N ASP A 382 -25.71 30.22 11.37
CA ASP A 382 -25.24 31.44 10.69
C ASP A 382 -23.72 31.54 10.51
N THR A 383 -22.95 30.75 11.26
CA THR A 383 -21.47 30.79 11.21
C THR A 383 -20.89 30.16 9.92
N PHE A 384 -21.64 29.31 9.25
CA PHE A 384 -21.16 28.52 8.10
C PHE A 384 -21.66 29.03 6.73
N LYS A 385 -22.53 30.04 6.69
CA LYS A 385 -23.10 30.57 5.43
C LYS A 385 -22.10 31.34 4.56
N ASN A 386 -20.92 31.69 5.10
CA ASN A 386 -19.92 32.52 4.44
C ASN A 386 -18.54 31.83 4.29
N ILE A 387 -18.50 30.47 4.23
CA ILE A 387 -17.23 29.71 4.09
C ILE A 387 -17.23 28.91 2.77
#